data_526a5e6fc06a901af64e7a0172c8d2ab
#
_entry.id   526a5e6fc06a901af64e7a0172c8d2ab
#
_cell.length_a   1.000
_cell.length_b   1.000
_cell.length_c   1.000
_cell.angle_alpha   90.00
_cell.angle_beta   90.00
_cell.angle_gamma   90.00
#
_symmetry.space_group_name_H-M   'P 1'
#
loop_
_entity.id
_entity.type
_entity.pdbx_description
1 polymer ?
#
loop_
_entity_poly.entity_id
_entity_poly.type
_entity_poly.pdbx_seq_one_letter_code
_entity_poly.pdbx_strand_id
1 'polypeptide(L)'
;FGQNEQLKTVKMTLPPFTLVGATTRAGMISSPLRDRFLLQCKMEYYTISELIQIAKTNSINLGMDLSDASLTKIAESSRGTPRIVNKYLTAVRDYSYSENKGMVTDSVVSAALILAGVREQGLTDIDLRMLTVLSDADCPLGLSTISHILGEDPQTVEDVYEPYLIMRQFIIKTPRGRVITEDGKELLAKT
;
A
#
# COMPACT_ATOMS: atom_id res chain seq x y z
N PHE A 1 7.02 4.42 52.49
CA PHE A 1 5.93 5.43 52.58
C PHE A 1 5.36 5.58 51.18
N GLY A 2 4.36 4.77 50.84
CA GLY A 2 3.61 4.89 49.59
C GLY A 2 2.37 5.72 49.83
N GLN A 3 2.29 6.89 49.20
CA GLN A 3 1.05 7.62 49.13
C GLN A 3 0.18 6.99 48.02
N ASN A 4 -0.95 6.41 48.43
CA ASN A 4 -2.04 6.05 47.57
C ASN A 4 -2.65 7.36 46.98
N GLU A 5 -2.21 7.78 45.81
CA GLU A 5 -2.94 8.77 45.05
C GLU A 5 -4.24 8.12 44.57
N GLN A 6 -5.32 8.39 45.27
CA GLN A 6 -6.67 8.07 44.80
C GLN A 6 -6.92 8.88 43.52
N LEU A 7 -6.87 8.17 42.38
CA LEU A 7 -7.32 8.73 41.10
C LEU A 7 -8.76 9.22 41.24
N LYS A 8 -8.94 10.54 41.42
CA LYS A 8 -10.27 11.16 41.44
C LYS A 8 -10.87 11.05 40.04
N THR A 9 -11.85 10.18 39.89
CA THR A 9 -12.64 10.08 38.66
C THR A 9 -13.49 11.35 38.53
N VAL A 10 -13.19 12.17 37.53
CA VAL A 10 -13.99 13.35 37.19
C VAL A 10 -15.01 12.94 36.13
N LYS A 11 -16.29 13.03 36.48
CA LYS A 11 -17.38 12.79 35.53
C LYS A 11 -17.62 14.06 34.72
N MET A 12 -17.35 14.01 33.43
CA MET A 12 -17.65 15.12 32.51
C MET A 12 -18.86 14.77 31.65
N THR A 13 -19.76 15.73 31.47
CA THR A 13 -20.89 15.60 30.53
C THR A 13 -20.42 16.06 29.15
N LEU A 14 -20.53 15.17 28.18
CA LEU A 14 -20.21 15.48 26.78
C LEU A 14 -21.50 15.82 26.03
N PRO A 15 -21.47 16.81 25.12
CA PRO A 15 -22.57 17.03 24.19
C PRO A 15 -22.78 15.81 23.30
N PRO A 16 -23.96 15.64 22.65
CA PRO A 16 -24.18 14.60 21.67
C PRO A 16 -23.11 14.64 20.57
N PHE A 17 -22.52 13.50 20.23
CA PHE A 17 -21.51 13.40 19.18
C PHE A 17 -21.68 12.09 18.40
N THR A 18 -21.14 12.05 17.19
CA THR A 18 -21.02 10.85 16.41
C THR A 18 -19.59 10.33 16.50
N LEU A 19 -19.44 9.06 16.91
CA LEU A 19 -18.14 8.39 16.97
C LEU A 19 -17.90 7.62 15.67
N VAL A 20 -16.80 7.93 15.00
CA VAL A 20 -16.31 7.19 13.84
C VAL A 20 -14.96 6.59 14.20
N GLY A 21 -14.82 5.28 14.01
CA GLY A 21 -13.57 4.54 14.23
C GLY A 21 -13.11 3.84 12.96
N ALA A 22 -11.80 3.72 12.78
CA ALA A 22 -11.19 2.95 11.70
C ALA A 22 -10.06 2.08 12.26
N THR A 23 -9.93 0.87 11.74
CA THR A 23 -8.86 -0.07 12.11
C THR A 23 -8.52 -0.99 10.96
N THR A 24 -7.28 -1.39 10.89
CA THR A 24 -6.82 -2.47 9.99
C THR A 24 -6.95 -3.84 10.64
N ARG A 25 -7.20 -3.90 11.96
CA ARG A 25 -7.25 -5.14 12.76
C ARG A 25 -8.60 -5.28 13.47
N ALA A 26 -9.67 -5.41 12.69
CA ALA A 26 -11.03 -5.54 13.24
C ALA A 26 -11.19 -6.70 14.22
N GLY A 27 -10.42 -7.79 14.04
CA GLY A 27 -10.43 -8.95 14.94
C GLY A 27 -9.86 -8.68 16.34
N MET A 28 -9.11 -7.59 16.53
CA MET A 28 -8.58 -7.19 17.84
C MET A 28 -9.54 -6.31 18.64
N ILE A 29 -10.62 -5.85 18.02
CA ILE A 29 -11.66 -5.09 18.71
C ILE A 29 -12.54 -6.06 19.48
N SER A 30 -12.75 -5.81 20.79
CA SER A 30 -13.65 -6.63 21.60
C SER A 30 -15.09 -6.59 21.05
N SER A 31 -15.79 -7.73 21.12
CA SER A 31 -17.19 -7.82 20.65
C SER A 31 -18.08 -6.74 21.26
N PRO A 32 -18.04 -6.46 22.59
CA PRO A 32 -18.89 -5.43 23.18
C PRO A 32 -18.64 -4.02 22.63
N LEU A 33 -17.42 -3.70 22.22
CA LEU A 33 -17.11 -2.42 21.59
C LEU A 33 -17.59 -2.40 20.13
N ARG A 34 -17.34 -3.46 19.38
CA ARG A 34 -17.76 -3.58 17.98
C ARG A 34 -19.29 -3.52 17.84
N ASP A 35 -20.03 -4.16 18.75
CA ASP A 35 -21.50 -4.21 18.73
C ASP A 35 -22.15 -2.85 19.04
N ARG A 36 -21.38 -1.90 19.58
CA ARG A 36 -21.85 -0.52 19.79
C ARG A 36 -21.78 0.35 18.55
N PHE A 37 -21.05 -0.09 17.50
CA PHE A 37 -21.05 0.59 16.22
C PHE A 37 -22.20 0.09 15.35
N LEU A 38 -23.17 0.96 15.09
CA LEU A 38 -24.37 0.63 14.31
C LEU A 38 -24.04 0.31 12.86
N LEU A 39 -23.05 0.99 12.30
CA LEU A 39 -22.59 0.80 10.92
C LEU A 39 -21.16 0.26 10.94
N GLN A 40 -20.97 -0.86 10.24
CA GLN A 40 -19.66 -1.46 10.03
C GLN A 40 -19.42 -1.57 8.53
N CYS A 41 -18.47 -0.80 8.03
CA CYS A 41 -18.13 -0.78 6.61
C CYS A 41 -16.76 -1.45 6.41
N LYS A 42 -16.70 -2.42 5.49
CA LYS A 42 -15.44 -2.97 5.01
C LYS A 42 -14.95 -2.09 3.86
N MET A 43 -13.76 -1.53 4.02
CA MET A 43 -13.11 -0.78 2.95
C MET A 43 -12.38 -1.73 2.02
N GLU A 44 -12.53 -1.53 0.72
CA GLU A 44 -11.88 -2.30 -0.33
C GLU A 44 -10.87 -1.44 -1.09
N TYR A 45 -10.00 -2.08 -1.87
CA TYR A 45 -9.11 -1.35 -2.76
C TYR A 45 -9.89 -0.66 -3.87
N TYR A 46 -9.41 0.49 -4.30
CA TYR A 46 -10.00 1.22 -5.41
C TYR A 46 -9.69 0.53 -6.74
N THR A 47 -10.62 0.60 -7.66
CA THR A 47 -10.42 0.18 -9.05
C THR A 47 -9.49 1.17 -9.78
N ILE A 48 -8.88 0.73 -10.88
CA ILE A 48 -8.01 1.61 -11.69
C ILE A 48 -8.76 2.85 -12.16
N SER A 49 -10.03 2.71 -12.59
CA SER A 49 -10.85 3.83 -13.04
C SER A 49 -11.10 4.87 -11.93
N GLU A 50 -11.35 4.44 -10.71
CA GLU A 50 -11.50 5.34 -9.56
C GLU A 50 -10.19 6.03 -9.20
N LEU A 51 -9.06 5.31 -9.26
CA LEU A 51 -7.73 5.89 -9.01
C LEU A 51 -7.34 6.91 -10.09
N ILE A 52 -7.72 6.70 -11.35
CA ILE A 52 -7.53 7.68 -12.43
C ILE A 52 -8.31 8.96 -12.12
N GLN A 53 -9.57 8.86 -11.68
CA GLN A 53 -10.37 10.03 -11.30
C GLN A 53 -9.75 10.79 -10.12
N ILE A 54 -9.27 10.06 -9.11
CA ILE A 54 -8.57 10.65 -7.95
C ILE A 54 -7.28 11.33 -8.42
N ALA A 55 -6.47 10.65 -9.25
CA ALA A 55 -5.23 11.21 -9.79
C ALA A 55 -5.49 12.49 -10.59
N LYS A 56 -6.52 12.50 -11.44
CA LYS A 56 -6.91 13.65 -12.25
C LYS A 56 -7.30 14.85 -11.38
N THR A 57 -8.17 14.63 -10.40
CA THR A 57 -8.60 15.70 -9.49
C THR A 57 -7.42 16.27 -8.72
N ASN A 58 -6.56 15.39 -8.18
CA ASN A 58 -5.46 15.80 -7.34
C ASN A 58 -4.29 16.41 -8.12
N SER A 59 -4.07 15.99 -9.37
CA SER A 59 -3.06 16.62 -10.25
C SER A 59 -3.40 18.08 -10.56
N ILE A 60 -4.68 18.37 -10.81
CA ILE A 60 -5.16 19.76 -11.02
C ILE A 60 -4.92 20.60 -9.76
N ASN A 61 -5.21 20.07 -8.57
CA ASN A 61 -4.96 20.75 -7.30
C ASN A 61 -3.46 21.02 -7.05
N LEU A 62 -2.57 20.21 -7.63
CA LEU A 62 -1.12 20.39 -7.60
C LEU A 62 -0.58 21.26 -8.74
N GLY A 63 -1.47 21.82 -9.59
CA GLY A 63 -1.10 22.65 -10.73
C GLY A 63 -0.47 21.88 -11.89
N MET A 64 -0.73 20.57 -11.99
CA MET A 64 -0.21 19.72 -13.06
C MET A 64 -1.32 19.36 -14.04
N ASP A 65 -1.03 19.46 -15.33
CA ASP A 65 -1.85 18.92 -16.42
C ASP A 65 -1.20 17.62 -16.91
N LEU A 66 -1.87 16.50 -16.64
CA LEU A 66 -1.39 15.16 -16.94
C LEU A 66 -2.20 14.55 -18.10
N SER A 67 -1.50 13.89 -19.02
CA SER A 67 -2.14 13.09 -20.05
C SER A 67 -2.91 11.89 -19.44
N ASP A 68 -3.91 11.38 -20.17
CA ASP A 68 -4.63 10.17 -19.74
C ASP A 68 -3.69 8.96 -19.61
N ALA A 69 -2.64 8.87 -20.42
CA ALA A 69 -1.62 7.84 -20.32
C ALA A 69 -0.82 7.95 -19.00
N SER A 70 -0.40 9.16 -18.63
CA SER A 70 0.27 9.43 -17.36
C SER A 70 -0.61 9.13 -16.15
N LEU A 71 -1.89 9.54 -16.20
CA LEU A 71 -2.86 9.26 -15.15
C LEU A 71 -3.07 7.74 -14.97
N THR A 72 -3.22 7.01 -16.07
CA THR A 72 -3.35 5.55 -16.06
C THR A 72 -2.12 4.89 -15.46
N LYS A 73 -0.92 5.31 -15.86
CA LYS A 73 0.34 4.78 -15.35
C LYS A 73 0.49 4.98 -13.85
N ILE A 74 0.15 6.17 -13.34
CA ILE A 74 0.15 6.46 -11.90
C ILE A 74 -0.87 5.59 -11.16
N ALA A 75 -2.08 5.44 -11.70
CA ALA A 75 -3.15 4.65 -11.11
C ALA A 75 -2.77 3.16 -11.02
N GLU A 76 -2.25 2.57 -12.10
CA GLU A 76 -1.78 1.18 -12.14
C GLU A 76 -0.64 0.93 -11.15
N SER A 77 0.26 1.91 -10.98
CA SER A 77 1.36 1.85 -10.04
C SER A 77 0.92 1.98 -8.57
N SER A 78 -0.31 2.43 -8.32
CA SER A 78 -0.74 2.85 -6.98
C SER A 78 -1.35 1.76 -6.11
N ARG A 79 -1.32 0.50 -6.54
CA ARG A 79 -1.73 -0.68 -5.75
C ARG A 79 -3.13 -0.56 -5.13
N GLY A 80 -4.08 0.05 -5.82
CA GLY A 80 -5.45 0.21 -5.33
C GLY A 80 -5.61 1.27 -4.21
N THR A 81 -4.60 2.11 -3.95
CA THR A 81 -4.56 2.98 -2.77
C THR A 81 -4.42 4.46 -3.13
N PRO A 82 -5.40 5.34 -2.80
CA PRO A 82 -5.33 6.77 -3.06
C PRO A 82 -4.14 7.48 -2.40
N ARG A 83 -3.70 7.00 -1.24
CA ARG A 83 -2.50 7.54 -0.56
C ARG A 83 -1.26 7.39 -1.45
N ILE A 84 -1.12 6.27 -2.14
CA ILE A 84 0.00 6.01 -3.05
C ILE A 84 -0.12 6.87 -4.31
N VAL A 85 -1.33 7.05 -4.86
CA VAL A 85 -1.58 8.02 -5.95
C VAL A 85 -1.01 9.40 -5.58
N ASN A 86 -1.39 9.92 -4.41
CA ASN A 86 -0.94 11.23 -3.95
C ASN A 86 0.58 11.30 -3.74
N LYS A 87 1.18 10.23 -3.21
CA LYS A 87 2.64 10.12 -3.08
C LYS A 87 3.32 10.24 -4.44
N TYR A 88 2.82 9.54 -5.45
CA TYR A 88 3.41 9.57 -6.79
C TYR A 88 3.16 10.89 -7.51
N LEU A 89 1.98 11.49 -7.38
CA LEU A 89 1.73 12.84 -7.90
C LEU A 89 2.70 13.87 -7.31
N THR A 90 2.97 13.80 -6.00
CA THR A 90 3.96 14.67 -5.35
C THR A 90 5.36 14.42 -5.91
N ALA A 91 5.77 13.14 -6.05
CA ALA A 91 7.07 12.80 -6.62
C ALA A 91 7.23 13.28 -8.07
N VAL A 92 6.18 13.13 -8.89
CA VAL A 92 6.15 13.63 -10.28
C VAL A 92 6.27 15.13 -10.33
N ARG A 93 5.54 15.86 -9.48
CA ARG A 93 5.65 17.32 -9.37
C ARG A 93 7.07 17.73 -9.02
N ASP A 94 7.62 17.19 -7.95
CA ASP A 94 8.94 17.57 -7.44
C ASP A 94 10.03 17.25 -8.46
N TYR A 95 9.95 16.09 -9.13
CA TYR A 95 10.84 15.72 -10.22
C TYR A 95 10.73 16.67 -11.43
N SER A 96 9.49 17.07 -11.81
CA SER A 96 9.29 18.00 -12.93
C SER A 96 9.92 19.37 -12.68
N TYR A 97 9.87 19.86 -11.44
CA TYR A 97 10.53 21.12 -11.08
C TYR A 97 12.05 21.01 -11.10
N SER A 98 12.60 19.88 -10.67
CA SER A 98 14.05 19.64 -10.68
C SER A 98 14.60 19.52 -12.10
N GLU A 99 13.98 18.73 -12.95
CA GLU A 99 14.56 18.31 -14.22
C GLU A 99 13.96 19.02 -15.45
N ASN A 100 12.72 19.53 -15.36
CA ASN A 100 11.98 20.00 -16.54
C ASN A 100 11.22 21.33 -16.31
N LYS A 101 11.71 22.19 -15.41
CA LYS A 101 11.16 23.53 -15.14
C LYS A 101 9.63 23.51 -14.85
N GLY A 102 9.13 22.44 -14.24
CA GLY A 102 7.72 22.27 -13.89
C GLY A 102 6.84 21.72 -15.02
N MET A 103 7.37 21.45 -16.21
CA MET A 103 6.60 20.80 -17.27
C MET A 103 6.52 19.30 -17.02
N VAL A 104 5.29 18.76 -17.06
CA VAL A 104 5.04 17.33 -16.86
C VAL A 104 4.71 16.67 -18.19
N THR A 105 5.58 15.74 -18.59
CA THR A 105 5.41 14.90 -19.78
C THR A 105 5.34 13.43 -19.36
N ASP A 106 4.90 12.53 -20.23
CA ASP A 106 4.85 11.09 -19.95
C ASP A 106 6.22 10.51 -19.61
N SER A 107 7.31 11.06 -20.19
CA SER A 107 8.68 10.68 -19.86
C SER A 107 9.07 11.13 -18.45
N VAL A 108 8.67 12.33 -18.03
CA VAL A 108 8.88 12.85 -16.67
C VAL A 108 8.16 12.00 -15.64
N VAL A 109 6.90 11.62 -15.91
CA VAL A 109 6.14 10.71 -15.04
C VAL A 109 6.83 9.36 -14.92
N SER A 110 7.29 8.80 -16.02
CA SER A 110 8.00 7.51 -16.02
C SER A 110 9.30 7.57 -15.23
N ALA A 111 10.11 8.61 -15.42
CA ALA A 111 11.36 8.80 -14.71
C ALA A 111 11.14 9.03 -13.20
N ALA A 112 10.13 9.81 -12.83
CA ALA A 112 9.77 10.04 -11.44
C ALA A 112 9.33 8.75 -10.73
N LEU A 113 8.53 7.91 -11.39
CA LEU A 113 8.12 6.62 -10.84
C LEU A 113 9.30 5.66 -10.66
N ILE A 114 10.21 5.59 -11.63
CA ILE A 114 11.44 4.79 -11.52
C ILE A 114 12.30 5.28 -10.36
N LEU A 115 12.49 6.60 -10.21
CA LEU A 115 13.22 7.18 -9.08
C LEU A 115 12.55 6.89 -7.75
N ALA A 116 11.21 6.81 -7.71
CA ALA A 116 10.45 6.40 -6.54
C ALA A 116 10.52 4.90 -6.25
N GLY A 117 11.32 4.12 -7.00
CA GLY A 117 11.48 2.67 -6.83
C GLY A 117 10.32 1.85 -7.36
N VAL A 118 9.53 2.42 -8.28
CA VAL A 118 8.36 1.74 -8.86
C VAL A 118 8.74 1.14 -10.21
N ARG A 119 8.45 -0.13 -10.35
CA ARG A 119 8.57 -0.92 -11.58
C ARG A 119 7.21 -1.12 -12.21
N GLU A 120 7.16 -1.92 -13.26
CA GLU A 120 5.90 -2.27 -13.92
C GLU A 120 4.88 -2.83 -12.94
N GLN A 121 3.61 -2.55 -13.20
CA GLN A 121 2.49 -2.96 -12.37
C GLN A 121 2.59 -2.52 -10.90
N GLY A 122 3.31 -1.46 -10.59
CA GLY A 122 3.43 -0.95 -9.21
C GLY A 122 4.31 -1.80 -8.29
N LEU A 123 5.10 -2.72 -8.83
CA LEU A 123 6.05 -3.51 -8.04
C LEU A 123 7.25 -2.66 -7.61
N THR A 124 7.83 -3.03 -6.48
CA THR A 124 9.09 -2.45 -6.00
C THR A 124 10.23 -3.44 -6.19
N ASP A 125 11.47 -2.97 -6.06
CA ASP A 125 12.64 -3.85 -6.13
C ASP A 125 12.61 -4.96 -5.08
N ILE A 126 12.02 -4.70 -3.91
CA ILE A 126 11.83 -5.72 -2.86
C ILE A 126 10.79 -6.76 -3.24
N ASP A 127 9.69 -6.34 -3.89
CA ASP A 127 8.69 -7.29 -4.39
C ASP A 127 9.32 -8.24 -5.43
N LEU A 128 10.11 -7.70 -6.36
CA LEU A 128 10.81 -8.50 -7.37
C LEU A 128 11.83 -9.45 -6.72
N ARG A 129 12.60 -8.97 -5.74
CA ARG A 129 13.52 -9.82 -4.97
C ARG A 129 12.77 -10.95 -4.25
N MET A 130 11.62 -10.65 -3.64
CA MET A 130 10.80 -11.67 -2.98
C MET A 130 10.29 -12.71 -3.97
N LEU A 131 9.82 -12.30 -5.15
CA LEU A 131 9.40 -13.22 -6.21
C LEU A 131 10.56 -14.07 -6.70
N THR A 132 11.75 -13.49 -6.89
CA THR A 132 12.96 -14.23 -7.30
C THR A 132 13.32 -15.30 -6.26
N VAL A 133 13.38 -14.95 -4.98
CA VAL A 133 13.67 -15.87 -3.88
C VAL A 133 12.68 -17.05 -3.85
N LEU A 134 11.39 -16.77 -4.10
CA LEU A 134 10.36 -17.81 -4.15
C LEU A 134 10.42 -18.64 -5.43
N SER A 135 10.90 -18.06 -6.54
CA SER A 135 11.08 -18.77 -7.82
C SER A 135 12.25 -19.74 -7.77
N ASP A 136 13.33 -19.36 -7.07
CA ASP A 136 14.54 -20.18 -6.94
C ASP A 136 14.40 -21.30 -5.91
N ALA A 137 13.30 -21.30 -5.13
CA ALA A 137 13.07 -22.27 -4.08
C ALA A 137 12.32 -23.51 -4.59
N ASP A 138 12.86 -24.70 -4.32
CA ASP A 138 12.23 -25.99 -4.63
C ASP A 138 11.04 -26.35 -3.73
N CYS A 139 10.82 -25.58 -2.66
CA CYS A 139 9.78 -25.84 -1.67
C CYS A 139 9.20 -24.53 -1.11
N PRO A 140 7.98 -24.58 -0.49
CA PRO A 140 7.38 -23.41 0.14
C PRO A 140 8.30 -22.81 1.22
N LEU A 141 8.51 -21.49 1.18
CA LEU A 141 9.35 -20.78 2.14
C LEU A 141 8.54 -20.17 3.29
N GLY A 142 9.02 -20.36 4.53
CA GLY A 142 8.47 -19.73 5.71
C GLY A 142 8.75 -18.22 5.76
N LEU A 143 7.88 -17.46 6.48
CA LEU A 143 8.03 -16.02 6.64
C LEU A 143 9.42 -15.62 7.17
N SER A 144 9.90 -16.30 8.21
CA SER A 144 11.21 -16.05 8.82
C SER A 144 12.36 -16.23 7.83
N THR A 145 12.28 -17.26 6.96
CA THR A 145 13.31 -17.51 5.95
C THR A 145 13.32 -16.39 4.90
N ILE A 146 12.15 -16.00 4.41
CA ILE A 146 11.99 -14.91 3.43
C ILE A 146 12.53 -13.60 4.02
N SER A 147 12.12 -13.26 5.22
CA SER A 147 12.55 -12.05 5.91
C SER A 147 14.07 -11.98 6.07
N HIS A 148 14.69 -13.09 6.44
CA HIS A 148 16.14 -13.19 6.59
C HIS A 148 16.89 -12.97 5.27
N ILE A 149 16.38 -13.58 4.18
CA ILE A 149 16.97 -13.44 2.84
C ILE A 149 16.80 -12.02 2.31
N LEU A 150 15.64 -11.39 2.55
CA LEU A 150 15.37 -10.02 2.13
C LEU A 150 16.10 -8.98 2.99
N GLY A 151 16.49 -9.32 4.22
CA GLY A 151 17.01 -8.40 5.21
C GLY A 151 15.93 -7.49 5.81
N GLU A 152 14.69 -7.96 5.86
CA GLU A 152 13.51 -7.22 6.29
C GLU A 152 12.91 -7.82 7.58
N ASP A 153 12.19 -6.99 8.34
CA ASP A 153 11.43 -7.49 9.49
C ASP A 153 10.27 -8.40 9.04
N PRO A 154 10.00 -9.54 9.71
CA PRO A 154 8.92 -10.44 9.34
C PRO A 154 7.54 -9.77 9.27
N GLN A 155 7.26 -8.85 10.19
CA GLN A 155 5.99 -8.13 10.21
C GLN A 155 5.88 -7.19 9.00
N THR A 156 6.99 -6.57 8.58
CA THR A 156 7.05 -5.74 7.36
C THR A 156 6.78 -6.58 6.11
N VAL A 157 7.36 -7.77 6.01
CA VAL A 157 7.09 -8.68 4.89
C VAL A 157 5.61 -9.04 4.83
N GLU A 158 5.02 -9.41 5.98
CA GLU A 158 3.63 -9.85 6.05
C GLU A 158 2.62 -8.71 5.86
N ASP A 159 2.89 -7.50 6.39
CA ASP A 159 1.93 -6.40 6.38
C ASP A 159 2.08 -5.47 5.16
N VAL A 160 3.26 -5.41 4.53
CA VAL A 160 3.56 -4.43 3.48
C VAL A 160 3.74 -5.07 2.11
N TYR A 161 4.52 -6.16 1.99
CA TYR A 161 4.86 -6.74 0.70
C TYR A 161 3.89 -7.85 0.28
N GLU A 162 3.60 -8.81 1.15
CA GLU A 162 2.72 -9.95 0.84
C GLU A 162 1.32 -9.54 0.36
N PRO A 163 0.63 -8.55 0.97
CA PRO A 163 -0.77 -8.29 0.61
C PRO A 163 -0.97 -7.92 -0.86
N TYR A 164 -0.05 -7.14 -1.42
CA TYR A 164 -0.11 -6.77 -2.83
C TYR A 164 0.20 -7.95 -3.75
N LEU A 165 1.23 -8.71 -3.45
CA LEU A 165 1.60 -9.89 -4.24
C LEU A 165 0.52 -10.98 -4.22
N ILE A 166 -0.15 -11.18 -3.08
CA ILE A 166 -1.28 -12.10 -2.95
C ILE A 166 -2.49 -11.59 -3.74
N MET A 167 -2.82 -10.29 -3.59
CA MET A 167 -3.93 -9.67 -4.32
C MET A 167 -3.76 -9.80 -5.84
N ARG A 168 -2.51 -9.68 -6.32
CA ARG A 168 -2.16 -9.85 -7.73
C ARG A 168 -1.99 -11.31 -8.14
N GLN A 169 -2.20 -12.25 -7.22
CA GLN A 169 -2.01 -13.69 -7.43
C GLN A 169 -0.60 -14.10 -7.89
N PHE A 170 0.41 -13.29 -7.59
CA PHE A 170 1.81 -13.63 -7.89
C PHE A 170 2.39 -14.63 -6.89
N ILE A 171 1.86 -14.65 -5.67
CA ILE A 171 2.19 -15.62 -4.63
C ILE A 171 0.93 -16.17 -3.97
N ILE A 172 1.03 -17.36 -3.41
CA ILE A 172 0.02 -17.97 -2.54
C ILE A 172 0.61 -18.32 -1.17
N LYS A 173 -0.21 -18.17 -0.13
CA LYS A 173 0.13 -18.55 1.25
C LYS A 173 -0.42 -19.94 1.52
N THR A 174 0.45 -20.88 1.85
CA THR A 174 0.10 -22.28 2.18
C THR A 174 0.43 -22.55 3.66
N PRO A 175 -0.08 -23.63 4.25
CA PRO A 175 0.31 -24.04 5.61
C PRO A 175 1.81 -24.28 5.80
N ARG A 176 2.52 -24.60 4.70
CA ARG A 176 3.98 -24.85 4.72
C ARG A 176 4.81 -23.61 4.43
N GLY A 177 4.22 -22.52 3.95
CA GLY A 177 4.92 -21.29 3.59
C GLY A 177 4.33 -20.61 2.35
N ARG A 178 5.11 -19.73 1.75
CA ARG A 178 4.75 -18.97 0.55
C ARG A 178 5.32 -19.66 -0.68
N VAL A 179 4.57 -19.62 -1.77
CA VAL A 179 4.93 -20.19 -3.06
C VAL A 179 4.62 -19.18 -4.16
N ILE A 180 5.51 -19.05 -5.13
CA ILE A 180 5.26 -18.27 -6.34
C ILE A 180 4.25 -19.02 -7.24
N THR A 181 3.40 -18.28 -7.93
CA THR A 181 2.46 -18.81 -8.92
C THR A 181 3.08 -18.79 -10.32
N GLU A 182 2.39 -19.40 -11.29
CA GLU A 182 2.83 -19.30 -12.70
C GLU A 182 2.78 -17.84 -13.19
N ASP A 183 1.75 -17.06 -12.81
CA ASP A 183 1.66 -15.63 -13.13
C ASP A 183 2.86 -14.84 -12.57
N GLY A 184 3.29 -15.18 -11.34
CA GLY A 184 4.48 -14.59 -10.73
C GLY A 184 5.77 -14.92 -11.46
N LYS A 185 5.92 -16.17 -11.96
CA LYS A 185 7.08 -16.59 -12.76
C LYS A 185 7.09 -15.92 -14.14
N GLU A 186 5.93 -15.84 -14.79
CA GLU A 186 5.81 -15.15 -16.08
C GLU A 186 6.16 -13.67 -15.97
N LEU A 187 5.78 -13.04 -14.85
CA LEU A 187 6.15 -11.66 -14.57
C LEU A 187 7.67 -11.49 -14.48
N LEU A 188 8.35 -12.35 -13.70
CA LEU A 188 9.81 -12.31 -13.58
C LEU A 188 10.52 -12.52 -14.92
N ALA A 189 9.98 -13.37 -15.78
CA ALA A 189 10.57 -13.63 -17.10
C ALA A 189 10.46 -12.44 -18.08
N LYS A 190 9.57 -11.46 -17.80
CA LYS A 190 9.37 -10.26 -18.61
C LYS A 190 10.12 -9.03 -18.07
N THR A 191 10.62 -9.11 -16.83
CA THR A 191 11.31 -8.03 -16.12
C THR A 191 12.82 -8.16 -16.24
#